data_8202ace20f9c3159de94cb586463c44b
#
_entry.id   8202ace20f9c3159de94cb586463c44b
#
_cell.length_a   1.000
_cell.length_b   1.000
_cell.length_c   1.000
_cell.angle_alpha   90.00
_cell.angle_beta   90.00
_cell.angle_gamma   90.00
#
_symmetry.space_group_name_H-M   'P 1'
#
loop_
_entity.id
_entity.type
_entity.pdbx_description
1 polymer ?
#
loop_
_entity_poly.entity_id
_entity_poly.type
_entity_poly.pdbx_seq_one_letter_code
_entity_poly.pdbx_strand_id
1 'polypeptide(L)'
;MKAITIKEILDSCNGNFSGAEENLNAKVTSIVTDSRQAKENSMFVAIKGEKVDGHKFVPMTYSQGAVCALVEEKVDCDIPQIVVESTLQAAKDIA
;
A
#
# COMPACT_ATOMS: atom_id res chain seq x y z
N MET A 1 -4.80 3.28 -14.95
CA MET A 1 -5.70 2.70 -13.95
C MET A 1 -6.73 3.73 -13.50
N LYS A 2 -7.96 3.31 -13.36
CA LYS A 2 -9.00 4.20 -12.83
C LYS A 2 -8.75 4.46 -11.34
N ALA A 3 -8.86 5.70 -10.91
CA ALA A 3 -8.64 6.05 -9.51
C ALA A 3 -9.66 5.37 -8.59
N ILE A 4 -9.19 4.78 -7.50
CA ILE A 4 -10.04 4.17 -6.48
C ILE A 4 -9.61 4.69 -5.12
N THR A 5 -10.53 4.70 -4.16
CA THR A 5 -10.20 5.17 -2.81
C THR A 5 -9.50 4.08 -2.00
N ILE A 6 -8.77 4.50 -0.97
CA ILE A 6 -8.16 3.55 -0.03
C ILE A 6 -9.24 2.68 0.61
N LYS A 7 -10.42 3.26 0.90
CA LYS A 7 -11.53 2.49 1.46
C LYS A 7 -11.98 1.37 0.53
N GLU A 8 -12.07 1.65 -0.77
CA GLU A 8 -12.45 0.62 -1.75
C GLU A 8 -11.42 -0.50 -1.80
N ILE A 9 -10.13 -0.16 -1.71
CA ILE A 9 -9.06 -1.14 -1.66
C ILE A 9 -9.16 -1.98 -0.39
N LEU A 10 -9.38 -1.32 0.75
CA LEU A 10 -9.52 -1.99 2.04
C LEU A 10 -10.68 -3.01 2.02
N ASP A 11 -11.81 -2.60 1.46
CA ASP A 11 -12.97 -3.49 1.36
C ASP A 11 -12.71 -4.68 0.44
N SER A 12 -11.93 -4.48 -0.62
CA SER A 12 -11.60 -5.54 -1.59
C SER A 12 -10.70 -6.62 -1.01
N CYS A 13 -9.79 -6.27 -0.11
CA CYS A 13 -8.79 -7.21 0.39
C CYS A 13 -9.01 -7.65 1.84
N ASN A 14 -10.06 -7.16 2.50
CA ASN A 14 -10.36 -7.48 3.90
C ASN A 14 -9.19 -7.21 4.84
N GLY A 15 -8.43 -6.15 4.58
CA GLY A 15 -7.29 -5.79 5.41
C GLY A 15 -7.67 -5.00 6.65
N ASN A 16 -6.66 -4.71 7.46
CA ASN A 16 -6.80 -3.85 8.62
C ASN A 16 -6.12 -2.52 8.33
N PHE A 17 -6.87 -1.43 8.46
CA PHE A 17 -6.35 -0.10 8.15
C PHE A 17 -5.60 0.49 9.34
N SER A 18 -4.43 1.05 9.09
CA SER A 18 -3.66 1.80 10.07
C SER A 18 -3.41 3.20 9.52
N GLY A 19 -4.05 4.19 10.11
CA GLY A 19 -3.93 5.57 9.67
C GLY A 19 -5.15 6.39 10.13
N ALA A 20 -5.18 7.65 9.75
CA ALA A 20 -6.31 8.51 10.06
C ALA A 20 -7.52 8.13 9.19
N GLU A 21 -8.70 8.11 9.79
CA GLU A 21 -9.93 7.73 9.08
C GLU A 21 -10.17 8.58 7.83
N GLU A 22 -9.83 9.85 7.88
CA GLU A 22 -9.98 10.76 6.74
C GLU A 22 -9.17 10.33 5.52
N ASN A 23 -8.08 9.58 5.73
CA ASN A 23 -7.25 9.08 4.63
C ASN A 23 -7.96 8.01 3.79
N LEU A 24 -9.03 7.41 4.31
CA LEU A 24 -9.79 6.40 3.57
C LEU A 24 -10.40 6.96 2.28
N ASN A 25 -10.59 8.28 2.22
CA ASN A 25 -11.14 8.94 1.03
C ASN A 25 -10.07 9.32 0.00
N ALA A 26 -8.80 9.16 0.33
CA ALA A 26 -7.71 9.46 -0.60
C ALA A 26 -7.77 8.51 -1.78
N LYS A 27 -7.46 9.02 -2.97
CA LYS A 27 -7.53 8.25 -4.21
C LYS A 27 -6.17 7.69 -4.58
N VAL A 28 -6.17 6.46 -5.02
CA VAL A 28 -4.99 5.77 -5.53
C VAL A 28 -5.12 5.69 -7.05
N THR A 29 -4.13 6.20 -7.76
CA THR A 29 -4.13 6.21 -9.23
C THR A 29 -3.22 5.17 -9.83
N SER A 30 -2.34 4.56 -9.05
CA SER A 30 -1.48 3.47 -9.51
C SER A 30 -1.09 2.58 -8.35
N ILE A 31 -0.85 1.32 -8.67
CA ILE A 31 -0.39 0.32 -7.70
C ILE A 31 0.98 -0.13 -8.18
N VAL A 32 1.99 -0.02 -7.32
CA VAL A 32 3.37 -0.34 -7.68
C VAL A 32 3.94 -1.37 -6.72
N THR A 33 4.73 -2.29 -7.25
CA THR A 33 5.44 -3.31 -6.46
C THR A 33 6.93 -3.00 -6.38
N ASP A 34 7.42 -2.13 -7.27
CA ASP A 34 8.81 -1.69 -7.28
C ASP A 34 8.89 -0.30 -6.63
N SER A 35 9.62 -0.19 -5.54
CA SER A 35 9.74 1.05 -4.79
C SER A 35 10.28 2.22 -5.65
N ARG A 36 11.07 1.91 -6.68
CA ARG A 36 11.62 2.94 -7.57
C ARG A 36 10.56 3.58 -8.46
N GLN A 37 9.41 2.93 -8.60
CA GLN A 37 8.31 3.43 -9.42
C GLN A 37 7.26 4.18 -8.61
N ALA A 38 7.43 4.29 -7.29
CA ALA A 38 6.49 5.01 -6.44
C ALA A 38 6.44 6.49 -6.85
N LYS A 39 5.24 7.02 -6.92
CA LYS A 39 4.98 8.42 -7.32
C LYS A 39 3.74 8.92 -6.61
N GLU A 40 3.36 10.17 -6.87
CA GLU A 40 2.18 10.75 -6.24
C GLU A 40 0.94 9.90 -6.48
N ASN A 41 0.17 9.71 -5.43
CA ASN A 41 -1.10 8.97 -5.44
C ASN A 41 -0.94 7.49 -5.78
N SER A 42 0.26 6.94 -5.58
CA SER A 42 0.47 5.49 -5.75
C SER A 42 0.25 4.76 -4.43
N MET A 43 -0.05 3.46 -4.53
CA MET A 43 -0.01 2.55 -3.41
C MET A 43 1.15 1.59 -3.63
N PHE A 44 2.04 1.50 -2.66
CA PHE A 44 3.16 0.58 -2.71
C PHE A 44 2.75 -0.76 -2.08
N VAL A 45 2.96 -1.85 -2.81
CA VAL A 45 2.72 -3.21 -2.31
C VAL A 45 4.05 -3.77 -1.83
N ALA A 46 4.19 -3.95 -0.50
CA ALA A 46 5.40 -4.49 0.09
C ALA A 46 5.38 -6.02 -0.02
N ILE A 47 6.31 -6.58 -0.79
CA ILE A 47 6.41 -8.02 -1.00
C ILE A 47 7.66 -8.51 -0.30
N LYS A 48 7.49 -9.54 0.55
CA LYS A 48 8.60 -10.17 1.24
C LYS A 48 9.17 -11.27 0.34
N GLY A 49 10.31 -10.98 -0.29
CA GLY A 49 11.01 -11.93 -1.14
C GLY A 49 12.08 -12.69 -0.36
N GLU A 50 12.75 -13.62 -1.05
CA GLU A 50 13.81 -14.43 -0.45
C GLU A 50 15.03 -13.58 -0.06
N LYS A 51 15.39 -12.62 -0.89
CA LYS A 51 16.60 -11.81 -0.70
C LYS A 51 16.30 -10.40 -0.19
N VAL A 52 15.13 -9.87 -0.51
CA VAL A 52 14.77 -8.49 -0.20
C VAL A 52 13.36 -8.46 0.35
N ASP A 53 13.18 -7.74 1.45
CA ASP A 53 11.87 -7.51 2.03
C ASP A 53 11.42 -6.10 1.64
N GLY A 54 10.36 -6.02 0.83
CA GLY A 54 9.83 -4.75 0.36
C GLY A 54 9.36 -3.82 1.47
N HIS A 55 9.07 -4.36 2.67
CA HIS A 55 8.62 -3.54 3.79
C HIS A 55 9.64 -2.46 4.17
N LYS A 56 10.92 -2.72 4.00
CA LYS A 56 11.97 -1.74 4.33
C LYS A 56 11.96 -0.52 3.41
N PHE A 57 11.30 -0.61 2.26
CA PHE A 57 11.23 0.49 1.31
C PHE A 57 10.00 1.38 1.51
N VAL A 58 9.11 1.03 2.43
CA VAL A 58 7.87 1.80 2.66
C VAL A 58 8.17 3.28 2.97
N PRO A 59 9.10 3.62 3.87
CA PRO A 59 9.40 5.04 4.12
C PRO A 59 9.88 5.78 2.88
N MET A 60 10.67 5.12 2.04
CA MET A 60 11.16 5.73 0.80
C MET A 60 10.01 6.02 -0.17
N THR A 61 9.09 5.06 -0.33
CA THR A 61 7.93 5.26 -1.22
C THR A 61 7.04 6.39 -0.73
N TYR A 62 6.91 6.54 0.59
CA TYR A 62 6.16 7.63 1.17
C TYR A 62 6.78 8.98 0.78
N SER A 63 8.09 9.10 0.85
CA SER A 63 8.80 10.32 0.46
C SER A 63 8.67 10.62 -1.03
N GLN A 64 8.36 9.63 -1.84
CA GLN A 64 8.15 9.78 -3.28
C GLN A 64 6.71 10.10 -3.67
N GLY A 65 5.80 10.17 -2.69
CA GLY A 65 4.41 10.54 -2.94
C GLY A 65 3.39 9.44 -2.80
N ALA A 66 3.80 8.22 -2.42
CA ALA A 66 2.85 7.15 -2.17
C ALA A 66 1.88 7.57 -1.06
N VAL A 67 0.59 7.32 -1.25
CA VAL A 67 -0.44 7.71 -0.29
C VAL A 67 -0.84 6.57 0.65
N CYS A 68 -0.41 5.35 0.33
CA CYS A 68 -0.77 4.17 1.08
C CYS A 68 0.25 3.06 0.82
N ALA A 69 0.40 2.17 1.76
CA ALA A 69 1.20 0.97 1.60
C ALA A 69 0.38 -0.26 1.97
N LEU A 70 0.45 -1.30 1.15
CA LEU A 70 -0.14 -2.60 1.43
C LEU A 70 0.97 -3.47 2.02
N VAL A 71 0.80 -3.91 3.26
CA VAL A 71 1.86 -4.58 4.02
C VAL A 71 1.36 -5.83 4.72
N GLU A 72 2.26 -6.74 5.07
CA GLU A 72 1.94 -7.90 5.90
C GLU A 72 2.21 -7.62 7.37
N GLU A 73 3.12 -6.69 7.64
CA GLU A 73 3.40 -6.23 9.00
C GLU A 73 3.47 -4.71 8.98
N LYS A 74 2.87 -4.08 9.99
CA LYS A 74 2.89 -2.63 10.07
C LYS A 74 4.32 -2.11 10.16
N VAL A 75 4.64 -1.15 9.31
CA VAL A 75 5.95 -0.49 9.29
C VAL A 75 5.89 0.77 10.15
N ASP A 76 6.96 1.05 10.87
CA ASP A 76 7.05 2.26 11.69
C ASP A 76 7.26 3.49 10.78
N CYS A 77 6.16 4.00 10.25
CA CYS A 77 6.13 5.09 9.30
C CYS A 77 4.75 5.74 9.35
N ASP A 78 4.68 7.04 9.07
CA ASP A 78 3.42 7.79 9.13
C ASP A 78 2.50 7.53 7.94
N ILE A 79 2.95 6.85 6.92
CA ILE A 79 2.12 6.53 5.75
C ILE A 79 0.92 5.67 6.17
N PRO A 80 -0.28 5.95 5.64
CA PRO A 80 -1.42 5.06 5.86
C PRO A 80 -1.10 3.67 5.33
N GLN A 81 -1.45 2.63 6.10
CA GLN A 81 -1.11 1.26 5.76
C GLN A 81 -2.34 0.36 5.81
N ILE A 82 -2.41 -0.59 4.89
CA ILE A 82 -3.39 -1.66 4.92
C ILE A 82 -2.62 -2.94 5.24
N VAL A 83 -2.92 -3.55 6.39
CA VAL A 83 -2.23 -4.76 6.83
C VAL A 83 -3.06 -5.97 6.41
N VAL A 84 -2.46 -6.90 5.68
CA VAL A 84 -3.11 -8.11 5.18
C VAL A 84 -2.24 -9.32 5.50
N GLU A 85 -2.83 -10.52 5.40
CA GLU A 85 -2.09 -11.76 5.64
C GLU A 85 -1.09 -12.03 4.51
N SER A 86 -1.47 -11.74 3.27
CA SER A 86 -0.63 -11.94 2.10
C SER A 86 -0.79 -10.78 1.15
N THR A 87 0.29 -10.03 0.93
CA THR A 87 0.26 -8.92 -0.01
C THR A 87 0.11 -9.40 -1.45
N LEU A 88 0.65 -10.57 -1.79
CA LEU A 88 0.48 -11.15 -3.12
C LEU A 88 -0.99 -11.49 -3.38
N GLN A 89 -1.66 -12.11 -2.42
CA GLN A 89 -3.07 -12.44 -2.58
C GLN A 89 -3.94 -11.18 -2.60
N ALA A 90 -3.66 -10.22 -1.73
CA ALA A 90 -4.40 -8.96 -1.68
C ALA A 90 -4.27 -8.20 -2.99
N ALA A 91 -3.09 -8.17 -3.58
CA ALA A 91 -2.88 -7.50 -4.87
C ALA A 91 -3.74 -8.14 -5.97
N LYS A 92 -3.91 -9.46 -5.94
CA LYS A 92 -4.80 -10.16 -6.88
C LYS A 92 -6.27 -9.81 -6.64
N ASP A 93 -6.66 -9.68 -5.37
CA ASP A 93 -8.05 -9.35 -5.00
C ASP A 93 -8.42 -7.93 -5.44
N ILE A 94 -7.46 -7.01 -5.46
CA ILE A 94 -7.67 -5.62 -5.85
C ILE A 94 -7.71 -5.46 -7.38
N ALA A 95 -6.97 -6.30 -8.08
CA ALA A 95 -6.83 -6.21 -9.54
C ALA A 95 -8.16 -6.47 -10.28
#